data_bcd3f206c7cbbb65b8534e7f43ce769a
#
_entry.id   bcd3f206c7cbbb65b8534e7f43ce769a
#
_cell.length_a   1.000
_cell.length_b   1.000
_cell.length_c   1.000
_cell.angle_alpha   90.00
_cell.angle_beta   90.00
_cell.angle_gamma   90.00
#
_symmetry.space_group_name_H-M   'P 1'
#
loop_
_entity.id
_entity.type
_entity.pdbx_description
1 polymer ?
#
loop_
_entity_poly.entity_id
_entity_poly.type
_entity_poly.pdbx_seq_one_letter_code
_entity_poly.pdbx_strand_id
1 'polypeptide(L)'
;VPGTKAFKGDSSSSKKNKKNNIEIENIRKCMVKDGLALTQAFYTLEQTLKNGSLKENEFANVIAKKRSEQDDYFGESFDAIVGYNGNGAIVHYHPTAENSATITSEGILLVDSGGQYYDGTTDITRTIALSKSTDEQKNAYTRVLKGHIALDRAVFPYGTTGGQLDILARQYLWEDRLNFLHGTG
;
A
#
# COMPACT_ATOMS: atom_id res chain seq x y z
N VAL A 1 -9.56 22.97 37.96
CA VAL A 1 -9.87 23.88 36.85
C VAL A 1 -11.22 23.43 36.28
N PRO A 2 -12.27 24.28 36.35
CA PRO A 2 -13.57 23.90 35.80
C PRO A 2 -13.58 24.12 34.30
N GLY A 3 -14.05 23.12 33.54
CA GLY A 3 -14.55 23.33 32.19
C GLY A 3 -13.74 22.78 31.02
N THR A 4 -13.13 21.60 31.08
CA THR A 4 -12.82 20.88 29.87
C THR A 4 -14.11 20.24 29.34
N LYS A 5 -14.78 20.92 28.41
CA LYS A 5 -15.78 20.27 27.57
C LYS A 5 -15.06 19.15 26.82
N ALA A 6 -15.36 17.88 27.18
CA ALA A 6 -14.97 16.75 26.39
C ALA A 6 -15.48 16.98 24.96
N PHE A 7 -14.58 17.05 23.98
CA PHE A 7 -14.93 17.00 22.57
C PHE A 7 -15.67 15.66 22.36
N LYS A 8 -16.98 15.70 22.21
CA LYS A 8 -17.74 14.56 21.71
C LYS A 8 -17.35 14.41 20.24
N GLY A 9 -16.30 13.66 19.99
CA GLY A 9 -16.04 13.14 18.65
C GLY A 9 -17.30 12.46 18.15
N ASP A 10 -17.60 12.61 16.87
CA ASP A 10 -18.76 12.00 16.23
C ASP A 10 -18.84 10.54 16.60
N SER A 11 -19.88 10.16 17.36
CA SER A 11 -20.07 8.80 17.86
C SER A 11 -20.25 7.77 16.73
N SER A 12 -20.61 8.21 15.53
CA SER A 12 -20.72 7.37 14.34
C SER A 12 -19.36 6.97 13.77
N SER A 13 -18.41 7.89 13.66
CA SER A 13 -17.03 7.62 13.24
C SER A 13 -16.32 6.65 14.17
N SER A 14 -16.45 6.87 15.48
CA SER A 14 -15.84 5.98 16.49
C SER A 14 -16.40 4.56 16.45
N LYS A 15 -17.68 4.40 16.12
CA LYS A 15 -18.32 3.07 15.98
C LYS A 15 -17.90 2.35 14.69
N LYS A 16 -17.72 3.08 13.57
CA LYS A 16 -17.25 2.53 12.29
C LYS A 16 -15.81 1.99 12.36
N ASN A 17 -14.97 2.57 13.21
CA ASN A 17 -13.59 2.14 13.36
C ASN A 17 -13.45 0.77 14.09
N LYS A 18 -14.44 0.38 14.89
CA LYS A 18 -14.46 -0.94 15.53
C LYS A 18 -15.29 -1.91 14.69
N LYS A 19 -14.62 -2.82 14.00
CA LYS A 19 -15.24 -3.89 13.22
C LYS A 19 -15.78 -4.95 14.18
N ASN A 20 -17.00 -5.43 13.91
CA ASN A 20 -17.55 -6.60 14.60
C ASN A 20 -16.97 -7.92 14.05
N ASN A 21 -17.28 -9.04 14.69
CA ASN A 21 -16.72 -10.33 14.28
C ASN A 21 -17.09 -10.75 12.86
N ILE A 22 -18.29 -10.39 12.38
CA ILE A 22 -18.74 -10.70 11.02
C ILE A 22 -17.96 -9.87 10.02
N GLU A 23 -17.77 -8.57 10.27
CA GLU A 23 -16.96 -7.69 9.43
C GLU A 23 -15.49 -8.16 9.36
N ILE A 24 -14.93 -8.58 10.51
CA ILE A 24 -13.55 -9.10 10.56
C ILE A 24 -13.41 -10.37 9.71
N GLU A 25 -14.36 -11.30 9.83
CA GLU A 25 -14.34 -12.54 9.03
C GLU A 25 -14.48 -12.27 7.54
N ASN A 26 -15.35 -11.35 7.17
CA ASN A 26 -15.55 -10.93 5.79
C ASN A 26 -14.30 -10.25 5.22
N ILE A 27 -13.67 -9.35 5.99
CA ILE A 27 -12.40 -8.70 5.58
C ILE A 27 -11.31 -9.76 5.36
N ARG A 28 -11.20 -10.77 6.21
CA ARG A 28 -10.23 -11.86 6.03
C ARG A 28 -10.46 -12.61 4.73
N LYS A 29 -11.70 -12.94 4.38
CA LYS A 29 -12.06 -13.58 3.10
C LYS A 29 -11.73 -12.68 1.92
N CYS A 30 -12.11 -11.41 2.00
CA CYS A 30 -11.80 -10.39 1.01
C CYS A 30 -10.28 -10.29 0.74
N MET A 31 -9.47 -10.22 1.80
CA MET A 31 -8.01 -10.17 1.70
C MET A 31 -7.39 -11.40 1.03
N VAL A 32 -7.99 -12.58 1.19
CA VAL A 32 -7.53 -13.81 0.50
C VAL A 32 -7.81 -13.72 -1.01
N LYS A 33 -9.01 -13.30 -1.40
CA LYS A 33 -9.39 -13.09 -2.82
C LYS A 33 -8.49 -12.07 -3.48
N ASP A 34 -8.32 -10.91 -2.85
CA ASP A 34 -7.48 -9.83 -3.37
C ASP A 34 -6.00 -10.23 -3.44
N GLY A 35 -5.50 -10.94 -2.43
CA GLY A 35 -4.14 -11.48 -2.42
C GLY A 35 -3.88 -12.47 -3.57
N LEU A 36 -4.86 -13.31 -3.90
CA LEU A 36 -4.79 -14.20 -5.06
C LEU A 36 -4.74 -13.39 -6.36
N ALA A 37 -5.62 -12.42 -6.53
CA ALA A 37 -5.67 -11.56 -7.72
C ALA A 37 -4.35 -10.82 -7.93
N LEU A 38 -3.82 -10.22 -6.86
CA LEU A 38 -2.56 -9.48 -6.92
C LEU A 38 -1.36 -10.40 -7.22
N THR A 39 -1.33 -11.60 -6.63
CA THR A 39 -0.30 -12.60 -6.92
C THR A 39 -0.33 -13.02 -8.39
N GLN A 40 -1.51 -13.25 -8.96
CA GLN A 40 -1.68 -13.57 -10.38
C GLN A 40 -1.26 -12.41 -11.29
N ALA A 41 -1.53 -11.16 -10.88
CA ALA A 41 -1.08 -9.99 -11.61
C ALA A 41 0.45 -9.89 -11.64
N PHE A 42 1.12 -10.05 -10.50
CA PHE A 42 2.59 -10.06 -10.45
C PHE A 42 3.21 -11.23 -11.22
N TYR A 43 2.60 -12.41 -11.20
CA TYR A 43 3.02 -13.52 -12.04
C TYR A 43 2.91 -13.17 -13.53
N THR A 44 1.81 -12.54 -13.93
CA THR A 44 1.62 -12.07 -15.31
C THR A 44 2.70 -11.04 -15.70
N LEU A 45 3.01 -10.09 -14.83
CA LEU A 45 4.10 -9.15 -15.02
C LEU A 45 5.44 -9.86 -15.23
N GLU A 46 5.78 -10.78 -14.33
CA GLU A 46 7.03 -11.56 -14.43
C GLU A 46 7.16 -12.31 -15.77
N GLN A 47 6.08 -12.98 -16.21
CA GLN A 47 6.11 -13.67 -17.51
C GLN A 47 6.25 -12.71 -18.68
N THR A 48 5.58 -11.55 -18.63
CA THR A 48 5.66 -10.52 -19.68
C THR A 48 7.08 -9.97 -19.79
N LEU A 49 7.71 -9.69 -18.64
CA LEU A 49 9.06 -9.09 -18.60
C LEU A 49 10.18 -10.05 -19.02
N LYS A 50 9.93 -11.37 -19.10
CA LYS A 50 10.92 -12.33 -19.64
C LYS A 50 11.23 -12.11 -21.13
N ASN A 51 10.25 -11.63 -21.89
CA ASN A 51 10.36 -11.54 -23.35
C ASN A 51 9.94 -10.16 -23.89
N GLY A 52 9.65 -9.19 -23.03
CA GLY A 52 9.14 -7.90 -23.43
C GLY A 52 9.13 -6.87 -22.33
N SER A 53 8.23 -5.93 -22.46
CA SER A 53 8.01 -4.83 -21.52
C SER A 53 6.51 -4.55 -21.39
N LEU A 54 6.13 -3.78 -20.38
CA LEU A 54 4.75 -3.40 -20.11
C LEU A 54 4.74 -1.96 -19.58
N LYS A 55 3.77 -1.14 -19.97
CA LYS A 55 3.64 0.19 -19.39
C LYS A 55 2.98 0.13 -18.00
N GLU A 56 3.23 1.13 -17.17
CA GLU A 56 2.65 1.23 -15.82
C GLU A 56 1.12 1.18 -15.85
N ASN A 57 0.47 1.95 -16.73
CA ASN A 57 -0.98 1.93 -16.88
C ASN A 57 -1.53 0.59 -17.40
N GLU A 58 -0.77 -0.12 -18.23
CA GLU A 58 -1.14 -1.45 -18.70
C GLU A 58 -1.08 -2.45 -17.56
N PHE A 59 -0.08 -2.34 -16.67
CA PHE A 59 -0.01 -3.20 -15.49
C PHE A 59 -1.12 -2.90 -14.49
N ALA A 60 -1.50 -1.63 -14.31
CA ALA A 60 -2.68 -1.26 -13.52
C ALA A 60 -3.96 -1.96 -14.07
N ASN A 61 -4.13 -1.99 -15.39
CA ASN A 61 -5.23 -2.71 -16.02
C ASN A 61 -5.17 -4.23 -15.80
N VAL A 62 -3.98 -4.83 -15.80
CA VAL A 62 -3.80 -6.26 -15.47
C VAL A 62 -4.26 -6.53 -14.03
N ILE A 63 -3.90 -5.68 -13.07
CA ILE A 63 -4.32 -5.80 -11.66
C ILE A 63 -5.85 -5.74 -11.56
N ALA A 64 -6.47 -4.71 -12.13
CA ALA A 64 -7.92 -4.54 -12.13
C ALA A 64 -8.64 -5.74 -12.77
N LYS A 65 -8.10 -6.25 -13.88
CA LYS A 65 -8.64 -7.46 -14.53
C LYS A 65 -8.56 -8.68 -13.61
N LYS A 66 -7.44 -8.91 -12.92
CA LYS A 66 -7.29 -10.06 -12.03
C LYS A 66 -8.23 -9.97 -10.82
N ARG A 67 -8.50 -8.78 -10.32
CA ARG A 67 -9.50 -8.52 -9.28
C ARG A 67 -10.91 -8.79 -9.80
N SER A 68 -11.24 -8.36 -11.01
CA SER A 68 -12.56 -8.59 -11.60
C SER A 68 -12.90 -10.06 -11.87
N GLU A 69 -11.89 -10.94 -11.85
CA GLU A 69 -12.04 -12.40 -11.95
C GLU A 69 -12.39 -13.04 -10.60
N GLN A 70 -12.38 -12.27 -9.48
CA GLN A 70 -12.70 -12.76 -8.14
C GLN A 70 -14.18 -12.58 -7.82
N ASP A 71 -14.72 -13.50 -6.99
CA ASP A 71 -16.09 -13.41 -6.51
C ASP A 71 -16.33 -12.13 -5.68
N ASP A 72 -17.51 -11.58 -5.79
CA ASP A 72 -17.98 -10.40 -5.05
C ASP A 72 -17.22 -9.09 -5.38
N TYR A 73 -16.38 -9.07 -6.41
CA TYR A 73 -15.71 -7.85 -6.84
C TYR A 73 -16.72 -6.83 -7.37
N PHE A 74 -16.59 -5.59 -6.90
CA PHE A 74 -17.47 -4.48 -7.26
C PHE A 74 -16.76 -3.39 -8.06
N GLY A 75 -15.45 -3.24 -7.85
CA GLY A 75 -14.61 -2.24 -8.50
C GLY A 75 -13.29 -2.04 -7.79
N GLU A 76 -12.43 -1.16 -8.29
CA GLU A 76 -11.25 -0.72 -7.56
C GLU A 76 -11.67 0.16 -6.38
N SER A 77 -10.97 0.07 -5.25
CA SER A 77 -11.22 0.93 -4.08
C SER A 77 -10.66 2.34 -4.27
N PHE A 78 -9.64 2.47 -5.09
CA PHE A 78 -9.03 3.70 -5.58
C PHE A 78 -8.24 3.42 -6.87
N ASP A 79 -7.90 4.48 -7.62
CA ASP A 79 -7.10 4.35 -8.84
C ASP A 79 -5.71 3.83 -8.51
N ALA A 80 -5.32 2.70 -9.11
CA ALA A 80 -4.07 2.03 -8.79
C ALA A 80 -2.85 2.93 -9.10
N ILE A 81 -1.95 3.00 -8.14
CA ILE A 81 -0.64 3.62 -8.28
C ILE A 81 0.34 2.54 -8.72
N VAL A 82 0.91 2.70 -9.90
CA VAL A 82 1.98 1.83 -10.42
C VAL A 82 3.13 2.74 -10.78
N GLY A 83 4.15 2.78 -9.95
CA GLY A 83 5.30 3.69 -10.11
C GLY A 83 6.60 2.92 -10.35
N TYR A 84 7.13 3.02 -11.56
CA TYR A 84 8.38 2.40 -11.95
C TYR A 84 9.56 3.34 -11.71
N ASN A 85 10.56 2.88 -10.97
CA ASN A 85 11.76 3.66 -10.62
C ASN A 85 11.40 5.04 -10.03
N GLY A 86 11.78 6.14 -10.68
CA GLY A 86 11.54 7.52 -10.22
C GLY A 86 10.06 7.87 -10.01
N ASN A 87 9.15 7.27 -10.78
CA ASN A 87 7.71 7.50 -10.62
C ASN A 87 7.17 6.96 -9.28
N GLY A 88 7.80 5.92 -8.71
CA GLY A 88 7.48 5.41 -7.38
C GLY A 88 7.78 6.39 -6.24
N ALA A 89 8.54 7.44 -6.48
CA ALA A 89 8.81 8.51 -5.50
C ALA A 89 7.77 9.64 -5.54
N ILE A 90 6.87 9.65 -6.52
CA ILE A 90 5.82 10.67 -6.66
C ILE A 90 4.61 10.21 -5.84
N VAL A 91 4.29 10.98 -4.80
CA VAL A 91 3.13 10.70 -3.93
C VAL A 91 1.84 10.80 -4.75
N HIS A 92 0.97 9.77 -4.62
CA HIS A 92 -0.27 9.66 -5.38
C HIS A 92 -0.07 9.70 -6.92
N TYR A 93 1.02 9.09 -7.40
CA TYR A 93 1.26 8.97 -8.84
C TYR A 93 0.16 8.14 -9.51
N HIS A 94 -0.46 8.68 -10.55
CA HIS A 94 -1.45 7.96 -11.35
C HIS A 94 -0.92 7.76 -12.77
N PRO A 95 -0.65 6.52 -13.19
CA PRO A 95 -0.20 6.24 -14.55
C PRO A 95 -1.34 6.41 -15.54
N THR A 96 -1.12 7.26 -16.54
CA THR A 96 -2.01 7.44 -17.70
C THR A 96 -1.34 6.93 -18.98
N ALA A 97 -2.05 6.90 -20.09
CA ALA A 97 -1.46 6.51 -21.37
C ALA A 97 -0.31 7.45 -21.79
N GLU A 98 -0.38 8.72 -21.39
CA GLU A 98 0.55 9.78 -21.79
C GLU A 98 1.79 9.83 -20.88
N ASN A 99 1.66 9.53 -19.58
CA ASN A 99 2.76 9.70 -18.62
C ASN A 99 3.40 8.40 -18.16
N SER A 100 2.85 7.23 -18.53
CA SER A 100 3.34 5.92 -18.10
C SER A 100 4.74 5.61 -18.62
N ALA A 101 5.62 5.26 -17.70
CA ALA A 101 6.92 4.68 -18.04
C ALA A 101 6.77 3.22 -18.50
N THR A 102 7.74 2.77 -19.27
CA THR A 102 7.86 1.37 -19.69
C THR A 102 8.62 0.57 -18.64
N ILE A 103 7.95 -0.37 -18.01
CA ILE A 103 8.52 -1.32 -17.05
C ILE A 103 9.34 -2.35 -17.81
N THR A 104 10.57 -2.56 -17.38
CA THR A 104 11.48 -3.58 -17.91
C THR A 104 11.83 -4.61 -16.83
N SER A 105 12.66 -5.59 -17.15
CA SER A 105 13.15 -6.59 -16.20
C SER A 105 14.17 -6.05 -15.19
N GLU A 106 14.41 -4.74 -15.14
CA GLU A 106 15.37 -4.11 -14.22
C GLU A 106 14.70 -3.02 -13.39
N GLY A 107 15.30 -2.68 -12.24
CA GLY A 107 14.86 -1.57 -11.40
C GLY A 107 13.90 -1.98 -10.28
N ILE A 108 13.12 -1.00 -9.80
CA ILE A 108 12.16 -1.16 -8.70
C ILE A 108 10.76 -0.75 -9.19
N LEU A 109 9.77 -1.49 -8.77
CA LEU A 109 8.36 -1.21 -9.01
C LEU A 109 7.62 -1.06 -7.68
N LEU A 110 6.98 0.10 -7.48
CA LEU A 110 6.02 0.33 -6.41
C LEU A 110 4.62 0.15 -6.97
N VAL A 111 3.80 -0.64 -6.30
CA VAL A 111 2.39 -0.85 -6.63
C VAL A 111 1.57 -0.63 -5.39
N ASP A 112 0.66 0.33 -5.45
CA ASP A 112 -0.32 0.62 -4.42
C ASP A 112 -1.72 0.55 -5.04
N SER A 113 -2.52 -0.39 -4.59
CA SER A 113 -3.80 -0.69 -5.23
C SER A 113 -4.74 -1.40 -4.27
N GLY A 114 -6.03 -1.32 -4.54
CA GLY A 114 -7.03 -1.99 -3.72
C GLY A 114 -8.32 -2.28 -4.48
N GLY A 115 -9.04 -3.30 -4.02
CA GLY A 115 -10.33 -3.70 -4.56
C GLY A 115 -11.46 -3.44 -3.58
N GLN A 116 -12.60 -3.09 -4.12
CA GLN A 116 -13.87 -3.03 -3.41
C GLN A 116 -14.64 -4.32 -3.69
N TYR A 117 -14.95 -5.04 -2.64
CA TYR A 117 -15.75 -6.26 -2.66
C TYR A 117 -16.99 -6.08 -1.81
N TYR A 118 -18.02 -6.89 -2.01
CA TYR A 118 -19.22 -6.85 -1.16
C TYR A 118 -18.93 -7.21 0.31
N ASP A 119 -17.90 -8.01 0.55
CA ASP A 119 -17.47 -8.43 1.90
C ASP A 119 -16.32 -7.59 2.48
N GLY A 120 -15.74 -6.64 1.74
CA GLY A 120 -14.71 -5.76 2.30
C GLY A 120 -14.02 -4.87 1.27
N THR A 121 -13.16 -4.01 1.79
CA THR A 121 -12.30 -3.12 1.01
C THR A 121 -10.85 -3.49 1.27
N THR A 122 -10.02 -3.58 0.22
CA THR A 122 -8.59 -3.79 0.34
C THR A 122 -7.81 -2.55 -0.06
N ASP A 123 -6.61 -2.43 0.49
CA ASP A 123 -5.62 -1.39 0.24
C ASP A 123 -4.25 -2.02 0.51
N ILE A 124 -3.48 -2.27 -0.54
CA ILE A 124 -2.25 -3.06 -0.45
C ILE A 124 -1.14 -2.39 -1.26
N THR A 125 -0.06 -2.01 -0.57
CA THR A 125 1.15 -1.51 -1.22
C THR A 125 2.24 -2.56 -1.23
N ARG A 126 2.95 -2.69 -2.34
CA ARG A 126 4.16 -3.52 -2.49
C ARG A 126 5.22 -2.78 -3.29
N THR A 127 6.44 -2.82 -2.79
CA THR A 127 7.63 -2.41 -3.53
C THR A 127 8.47 -3.64 -3.83
N ILE A 128 8.68 -3.94 -5.10
CA ILE A 128 9.42 -5.13 -5.55
C ILE A 128 10.63 -4.74 -6.39
N ALA A 129 11.69 -5.53 -6.30
CA ALA A 129 12.84 -5.43 -7.18
C ALA A 129 12.61 -6.33 -8.40
N LEU A 130 12.77 -5.79 -9.59
CA LEU A 130 12.64 -6.52 -10.87
C LEU A 130 13.97 -7.16 -11.30
N SER A 131 15.07 -6.75 -10.67
CA SER A 131 16.42 -7.28 -10.89
C SER A 131 17.20 -7.33 -9.57
N LYS A 132 18.48 -7.65 -9.64
CA LYS A 132 19.37 -7.60 -8.48
C LYS A 132 19.45 -6.17 -7.93
N SER A 133 18.99 -5.99 -6.69
CA SER A 133 19.01 -4.70 -6.00
C SER A 133 20.44 -4.25 -5.69
N THR A 134 20.68 -2.94 -5.76
CA THR A 134 21.91 -2.31 -5.26
C THR A 134 21.96 -2.33 -3.73
N ASP A 135 23.12 -2.09 -3.15
CA ASP A 135 23.26 -2.05 -1.70
C ASP A 135 22.55 -0.82 -1.10
N GLU A 136 22.49 0.30 -1.84
CA GLU A 136 21.72 1.49 -1.46
C GLU A 136 20.21 1.18 -1.40
N GLN A 137 19.67 0.51 -2.43
CA GLN A 137 18.26 0.09 -2.46
C GLN A 137 17.92 -0.86 -1.30
N LYS A 138 18.78 -1.83 -1.03
CA LYS A 138 18.61 -2.74 0.12
C LYS A 138 18.66 -2.01 1.46
N ASN A 139 19.58 -1.07 1.62
CA ASN A 139 19.70 -0.27 2.83
C ASN A 139 18.42 0.55 3.06
N ALA A 140 17.96 1.31 2.05
CA ALA A 140 16.76 2.11 2.13
C ALA A 140 15.52 1.25 2.44
N TYR A 141 15.34 0.16 1.70
CA TYR A 141 14.24 -0.79 1.93
C TYR A 141 14.24 -1.38 3.34
N THR A 142 15.43 -1.78 3.82
CA THR A 142 15.59 -2.36 5.16
C THR A 142 15.24 -1.34 6.26
N ARG A 143 15.60 -0.07 6.09
CA ARG A 143 15.27 0.99 7.04
C ARG A 143 13.77 1.30 7.08
N VAL A 144 13.12 1.35 5.91
CA VAL A 144 11.67 1.48 5.83
C VAL A 144 10.99 0.29 6.52
N LEU A 145 11.44 -0.95 6.25
CA LEU A 145 10.89 -2.15 6.87
C LEU A 145 11.06 -2.16 8.39
N LYS A 146 12.21 -1.71 8.91
CA LYS A 146 12.42 -1.56 10.36
C LYS A 146 11.41 -0.60 10.98
N GLY A 147 11.17 0.55 10.34
CA GLY A 147 10.17 1.51 10.78
C GLY A 147 8.75 0.95 10.75
N HIS A 148 8.39 0.25 9.68
CA HIS A 148 7.11 -0.45 9.56
C HIS A 148 6.92 -1.47 10.70
N ILE A 149 7.88 -2.33 10.95
CA ILE A 149 7.83 -3.33 12.05
C ILE A 149 7.77 -2.64 13.41
N ALA A 150 8.51 -1.56 13.62
CA ALA A 150 8.50 -0.84 14.90
C ALA A 150 7.11 -0.25 15.19
N LEU A 151 6.45 0.31 14.18
CA LEU A 151 5.09 0.84 14.30
C LEU A 151 4.06 -0.29 14.51
N ASP A 152 4.14 -1.38 13.74
CA ASP A 152 3.24 -2.53 13.85
C ASP A 152 3.28 -3.19 15.25
N ARG A 153 4.46 -3.21 15.86
CA ARG A 153 4.66 -3.79 17.20
C ARG A 153 4.43 -2.81 18.35
N ALA A 154 4.13 -1.54 18.06
CA ALA A 154 3.99 -0.52 19.10
C ALA A 154 2.80 -0.81 20.02
N VAL A 155 3.05 -0.76 21.32
CA VAL A 155 2.02 -0.79 22.36
C VAL A 155 2.00 0.58 23.01
N PHE A 156 0.85 1.21 23.03
CA PHE A 156 0.71 2.59 23.49
C PHE A 156 -0.58 2.81 24.29
N PRO A 157 -0.60 3.78 25.23
CA PRO A 157 -1.77 4.07 26.04
C PRO A 157 -2.88 4.69 25.19
N TYR A 158 -4.12 4.54 25.68
CA TYR A 158 -5.27 5.21 25.09
C TYR A 158 -5.08 6.72 25.02
N GLY A 159 -5.42 7.31 23.88
CA GLY A 159 -5.25 8.75 23.63
C GLY A 159 -3.92 9.13 22.98
N THR A 160 -3.01 8.18 22.74
CA THR A 160 -1.81 8.43 21.93
C THR A 160 -2.21 8.78 20.50
N THR A 161 -1.64 9.83 19.96
CA THR A 161 -1.95 10.32 18.61
C THR A 161 -1.04 9.68 17.56
N GLY A 162 -1.49 9.63 16.29
CA GLY A 162 -0.67 9.19 15.17
C GLY A 162 0.63 9.99 15.02
N GLY A 163 0.59 11.31 15.26
CA GLY A 163 1.80 12.16 15.25
C GLY A 163 2.85 11.77 16.29
N GLN A 164 2.45 11.20 17.43
CA GLN A 164 3.38 10.70 18.44
C GLN A 164 4.01 9.36 18.02
N LEU A 165 3.30 8.56 17.21
CA LEU A 165 3.75 7.26 16.72
C LEU A 165 4.58 7.38 15.43
N ASP A 166 4.44 8.46 14.68
CA ASP A 166 5.10 8.70 13.39
C ASP A 166 6.63 8.56 13.47
N ILE A 167 7.23 8.96 14.60
CA ILE A 167 8.67 8.80 14.85
C ILE A 167 9.14 7.35 14.72
N LEU A 168 8.31 6.38 15.11
CA LEU A 168 8.66 4.95 15.02
C LEU A 168 8.88 4.51 13.57
N ALA A 169 8.12 5.08 12.64
CA ALA A 169 8.28 4.81 11.22
C ALA A 169 9.52 5.48 10.63
N ARG A 170 9.94 6.66 11.14
CA ARG A 170 10.99 7.48 10.52
C ARG A 170 12.37 7.30 11.12
N GLN A 171 12.49 6.92 12.38
CA GLN A 171 13.75 6.95 13.13
C GLN A 171 14.92 6.24 12.42
N TYR A 172 14.66 5.09 11.80
CA TYR A 172 15.69 4.31 11.10
C TYR A 172 16.15 4.96 9.79
N LEU A 173 15.31 5.77 9.15
CA LEU A 173 15.69 6.59 8.00
C LEU A 173 16.54 7.77 8.43
N TRP A 174 16.19 8.43 9.54
CA TRP A 174 16.95 9.57 10.08
C TRP A 174 18.37 9.22 10.50
N GLU A 175 18.63 7.98 10.92
CA GLU A 175 19.99 7.49 11.19
C GLU A 175 20.92 7.64 9.96
N ASP A 176 20.36 7.54 8.74
CA ASP A 176 21.08 7.71 7.47
C ASP A 176 20.78 9.06 6.79
N ARG A 177 20.20 10.01 7.52
CA ARG A 177 19.79 11.33 7.00
C ARG A 177 18.77 11.24 5.85
N LEU A 178 18.05 10.12 5.76
CA LEU A 178 16.95 9.90 4.81
C LEU A 178 15.62 10.27 5.46
N ASN A 179 14.64 10.60 4.64
CA ASN A 179 13.27 10.85 5.07
C ASN A 179 12.30 10.59 3.91
N PHE A 180 11.03 10.38 4.21
CA PHE A 180 9.94 10.44 3.24
C PHE A 180 9.05 11.64 3.56
N LEU A 181 8.42 12.22 2.51
CA LEU A 181 7.71 13.49 2.59
C LEU A 181 6.19 13.37 2.61
N HIS A 182 5.67 12.15 2.62
CA HIS A 182 4.24 11.88 2.77
C HIS A 182 3.87 11.53 4.22
N GLY A 183 2.58 11.41 4.53
CA GLY A 183 2.11 10.93 5.82
C GLY A 183 2.44 9.45 6.05
N THR A 184 2.47 9.02 7.32
CA THR A 184 2.74 7.60 7.66
C THR A 184 1.48 6.70 7.52
N GLY A 185 0.33 7.26 7.28
CA GLY A 185 -0.91 6.52 7.06
C GLY A 185 -1.81 6.40 8.26
#